data_7854139cfb465e60d9821af1bda8a068
#
_entry.id   7854139cfb465e60d9821af1bda8a068
#
_cell.length_a   1.000
_cell.length_b   1.000
_cell.length_c   1.000
_cell.angle_alpha   90.00
_cell.angle_beta   90.00
_cell.angle_gamma   90.00
#
_symmetry.space_group_name_H-M   'P 1'
#
loop_
_entity.id
_entity.type
_entity.pdbx_description
1 polymer ?
#
loop_
_entity_poly.entity_id
_entity_poly.type
_entity_poly.pdbx_seq_one_letter_code
_entity_poly.pdbx_strand_id
1 'polypeptide(L)'
;MEKDFKCDDLLEAMKEKDYTTATTGELTKSIIALTFMGYNPNTFNNQNLVAILENYVKDDNSKINTTEDAGGLSWVLFALETINSQYVDKIANRMISTNQDVQGGFISWGSPNTDVTGWAIEALTLANKEKYNDSILKAIAYLKTQQNKDADYKYSNGDTQSCVLEGLMAYDKDGVIAGNYNYADVNQNIDNNPIDYLLSWMENGYFVADEWLPDGVGGYYKTGRKLFNVMSTYQGAKSLGTYKNGSVFLKAQKDYDAIVNPVKEEPKQESTTTAPVQTNKKAQSVKTGDETNVVVYISLSVMSAGLFLVLKKEYERAH
;
A
#
# COMPACT_ATOMS: atom_id res chain seq x y z
N MET A 1 12.52 2.19 26.48
CA MET A 1 13.64 2.22 25.53
C MET A 1 13.06 1.86 24.17
N GLU A 2 12.72 2.86 23.36
CA GLU A 2 12.33 2.63 21.96
C GLU A 2 13.56 2.08 21.23
N LYS A 3 13.46 0.85 20.73
CA LYS A 3 14.45 0.34 19.80
C LYS A 3 14.23 1.05 18.48
N ASP A 4 15.19 1.85 18.03
CA ASP A 4 15.21 2.37 16.67
C ASP A 4 15.18 1.18 15.70
N PHE A 5 14.04 0.98 15.07
CA PHE A 5 13.87 -0.08 14.06
C PHE A 5 14.59 0.36 12.80
N LYS A 6 15.59 -0.41 12.35
CA LYS A 6 16.34 -0.11 11.12
C LYS A 6 15.87 -1.02 9.99
N CYS A 7 15.90 -0.52 8.76
CA CYS A 7 15.62 -1.34 7.57
C CYS A 7 16.51 -2.59 7.51
N ASP A 8 17.74 -2.50 8.04
CA ASP A 8 18.66 -3.62 8.12
C ASP A 8 18.13 -4.75 9.02
N ASP A 9 17.49 -4.43 10.14
CA ASP A 9 16.90 -5.42 11.06
C ASP A 9 15.77 -6.21 10.36
N LEU A 10 14.96 -5.52 9.54
CA LEU A 10 13.93 -6.17 8.74
C LEU A 10 14.55 -7.07 7.67
N LEU A 11 15.54 -6.59 6.96
CA LEU A 11 16.22 -7.37 5.93
C LEU A 11 16.84 -8.66 6.51
N GLU A 12 17.47 -8.59 7.67
CA GLU A 12 18.01 -9.77 8.34
C GLU A 12 16.89 -10.75 8.74
N ALA A 13 15.79 -10.27 9.32
CA ALA A 13 14.63 -11.11 9.64
C ALA A 13 14.03 -11.76 8.38
N MET A 14 14.03 -11.06 7.24
CA MET A 14 13.58 -11.60 5.97
C MET A 14 14.54 -12.67 5.41
N LYS A 15 15.85 -12.54 5.63
CA LYS A 15 16.86 -13.56 5.23
C LYS A 15 16.73 -14.86 6.02
N GLU A 16 16.38 -14.77 7.30
CA GLU A 16 16.20 -15.95 8.15
C GLU A 16 14.92 -16.75 7.86
N LYS A 17 13.98 -16.15 7.10
CA LYS A 17 12.67 -16.74 6.87
C LYS A 17 12.69 -17.82 5.80
N ASP A 18 12.02 -18.95 6.08
CA ASP A 18 11.66 -19.97 5.09
C ASP A 18 10.33 -19.59 4.42
N TYR A 19 10.40 -19.09 3.19
CA TYR A 19 9.22 -18.67 2.43
C TYR A 19 8.39 -19.81 1.87
N THR A 20 8.90 -21.06 1.86
CA THR A 20 8.11 -22.22 1.44
C THR A 20 6.95 -22.52 2.40
N THR A 21 7.09 -22.08 3.65
CA THR A 21 6.06 -22.21 4.69
C THR A 21 5.27 -20.92 4.94
N ALA A 22 5.65 -19.82 4.29
CA ALA A 22 5.04 -18.52 4.52
C ALA A 22 3.54 -18.50 4.19
N THR A 23 2.81 -17.66 4.91
CA THR A 23 1.44 -17.30 4.53
C THR A 23 1.44 -16.45 3.26
N THR A 24 0.32 -16.41 2.57
CA THR A 24 0.17 -15.55 1.38
C THR A 24 0.44 -14.10 1.72
N GLY A 25 -0.06 -13.60 2.86
CA GLY A 25 0.15 -12.20 3.29
C GLY A 25 1.61 -11.88 3.59
N GLU A 26 2.37 -12.80 4.20
CA GLU A 26 3.80 -12.62 4.44
C GLU A 26 4.57 -12.61 3.12
N LEU A 27 4.25 -13.52 2.22
CA LEU A 27 4.94 -13.67 0.94
C LEU A 27 4.73 -12.43 0.05
N THR A 28 3.48 -11.96 -0.10
CA THR A 28 3.13 -10.81 -0.94
C THR A 28 3.78 -9.52 -0.43
N LYS A 29 3.70 -9.28 0.88
CA LYS A 29 4.35 -8.11 1.49
C LYS A 29 5.87 -8.17 1.39
N SER A 30 6.46 -9.36 1.51
CA SER A 30 7.91 -9.53 1.34
C SER A 30 8.37 -9.27 -0.08
N ILE A 31 7.64 -9.73 -1.09
CA ILE A 31 7.96 -9.44 -2.51
C ILE A 31 7.99 -7.93 -2.74
N ILE A 32 6.95 -7.22 -2.32
CA ILE A 32 6.82 -5.78 -2.49
C ILE A 32 7.95 -5.04 -1.73
N ALA A 33 8.21 -5.41 -0.47
CA ALA A 33 9.23 -4.78 0.36
C ALA A 33 10.64 -4.99 -0.20
N LEU A 34 10.98 -6.22 -0.62
CA LEU A 34 12.28 -6.53 -1.24
C LEU A 34 12.49 -5.71 -2.51
N THR A 35 11.45 -5.61 -3.33
CA THR A 35 11.49 -4.81 -4.56
C THR A 35 11.81 -3.34 -4.26
N PHE A 36 11.14 -2.73 -3.27
CA PHE A 36 11.44 -1.36 -2.84
C PHE A 36 12.86 -1.18 -2.29
N MET A 37 13.38 -2.20 -1.62
CA MET A 37 14.75 -2.19 -1.11
C MET A 37 15.81 -2.49 -2.18
N GLY A 38 15.42 -2.70 -3.45
CA GLY A 38 16.31 -2.99 -4.56
C GLY A 38 16.80 -4.44 -4.64
N TYR A 39 16.17 -5.37 -3.92
CA TYR A 39 16.50 -6.78 -3.95
C TYR A 39 15.61 -7.54 -4.94
N ASN A 40 16.21 -8.51 -5.65
CA ASN A 40 15.48 -9.36 -6.58
C ASN A 40 14.73 -10.48 -5.84
N PRO A 41 13.39 -10.45 -5.78
CA PRO A 41 12.62 -11.47 -5.09
C PRO A 41 12.65 -12.85 -5.78
N ASN A 42 13.14 -12.94 -7.03
CA ASN A 42 13.36 -14.23 -7.71
C ASN A 42 14.55 -15.00 -7.17
N THR A 43 15.49 -14.33 -6.50
CA THR A 43 16.77 -14.94 -6.07
C THR A 43 17.14 -14.55 -4.64
N PHE A 44 16.19 -14.04 -3.87
CA PHE A 44 16.46 -13.55 -2.52
C PHE A 44 16.82 -14.70 -1.56
N ASN A 45 18.03 -14.65 -1.01
CA ASN A 45 18.55 -15.63 -0.06
C ASN A 45 18.37 -17.10 -0.55
N ASN A 46 18.68 -17.37 -1.82
CA ASN A 46 18.52 -18.66 -2.50
C ASN A 46 17.06 -19.17 -2.57
N GLN A 47 16.09 -18.33 -2.36
CA GLN A 47 14.67 -18.63 -2.51
C GLN A 47 14.06 -17.80 -3.65
N ASN A 48 13.14 -18.39 -4.41
CA ASN A 48 12.36 -17.70 -5.44
C ASN A 48 10.95 -17.41 -4.92
N LEU A 49 10.78 -16.23 -4.30
CA LEU A 49 9.49 -15.83 -3.73
C LEU A 49 8.41 -15.66 -4.80
N VAL A 50 8.81 -15.23 -5.99
CA VAL A 50 7.91 -15.06 -7.14
C VAL A 50 7.33 -16.41 -7.55
N ALA A 51 8.19 -17.42 -7.77
CA ALA A 51 7.74 -18.76 -8.13
C ALA A 51 6.86 -19.40 -7.04
N ILE A 52 7.15 -19.15 -5.76
CA ILE A 52 6.33 -19.66 -4.64
C ILE A 52 4.93 -19.02 -4.71
N LEU A 53 4.82 -17.70 -4.88
CA LEU A 53 3.52 -17.03 -4.99
C LEU A 53 2.74 -17.51 -6.22
N GLU A 54 3.38 -17.55 -7.37
CA GLU A 54 2.74 -18.01 -8.61
C GLU A 54 2.25 -19.45 -8.53
N ASN A 55 3.00 -20.35 -7.86
CA ASN A 55 2.54 -21.73 -7.63
C ASN A 55 1.32 -21.78 -6.71
N TYR A 56 1.24 -20.91 -5.69
CA TYR A 56 0.03 -20.85 -4.85
C TYR A 56 -1.20 -20.46 -5.68
N VAL A 57 -1.04 -19.50 -6.60
CA VAL A 57 -2.12 -19.04 -7.45
C VAL A 57 -2.47 -20.04 -8.56
N LYS A 58 -1.44 -20.60 -9.21
CA LYS A 58 -1.59 -21.54 -10.32
C LYS A 58 -2.41 -22.78 -9.93
N ASP A 59 -2.04 -23.37 -8.83
CA ASP A 59 -2.55 -24.69 -8.40
C ASP A 59 -3.79 -24.58 -7.50
N ASP A 60 -4.37 -23.37 -7.35
CA ASP A 60 -5.45 -23.09 -6.38
C ASP A 60 -5.14 -23.65 -5.00
N ASN A 61 -3.88 -23.46 -4.59
CA ASN A 61 -3.33 -23.98 -3.35
C ASN A 61 -4.18 -23.55 -2.16
N SER A 62 -4.24 -24.38 -1.12
CA SER A 62 -4.97 -24.09 0.12
C SER A 62 -4.58 -22.74 0.74
N LYS A 63 -3.33 -22.27 0.54
CA LYS A 63 -2.87 -20.96 1.02
C LYS A 63 -3.54 -19.78 0.30
N ILE A 64 -3.86 -19.90 -0.99
CA ILE A 64 -4.71 -18.94 -1.70
C ILE A 64 -6.16 -19.13 -1.32
N ASN A 65 -6.62 -20.35 -1.13
CA ASN A 65 -8.01 -20.65 -0.76
C ASN A 65 -8.36 -20.17 0.64
N THR A 66 -7.39 -20.13 1.57
CA THR A 66 -7.56 -19.52 2.90
C THR A 66 -7.43 -18.01 2.91
N THR A 67 -7.01 -17.39 1.80
CA THR A 67 -7.05 -15.94 1.60
C THR A 67 -8.44 -15.56 1.09
N GLU A 68 -9.43 -15.64 1.98
CA GLU A 68 -10.84 -15.64 1.59
C GLU A 68 -11.45 -14.25 1.49
N ASP A 69 -10.82 -13.23 2.06
CA ASP A 69 -11.35 -11.88 2.00
C ASP A 69 -10.71 -11.02 0.92
N ALA A 70 -11.44 -9.98 0.51
CA ALA A 70 -10.97 -9.07 -0.53
C ALA A 70 -9.71 -8.30 -0.12
N GLY A 71 -9.47 -8.08 1.16
CA GLY A 71 -8.26 -7.45 1.66
C GLY A 71 -7.01 -8.27 1.36
N GLY A 72 -7.05 -9.55 1.70
CA GLY A 72 -5.97 -10.49 1.38
C GLY A 72 -5.76 -10.64 -0.13
N LEU A 73 -6.84 -10.76 -0.93
CA LEU A 73 -6.75 -10.85 -2.39
C LEU A 73 -6.23 -9.56 -3.03
N SER A 74 -6.53 -8.38 -2.47
CA SER A 74 -5.94 -7.12 -2.93
C SER A 74 -4.42 -7.12 -2.75
N TRP A 75 -3.89 -7.60 -1.62
CA TRP A 75 -2.44 -7.75 -1.42
C TRP A 75 -1.80 -8.75 -2.37
N VAL A 76 -2.51 -9.84 -2.70
CA VAL A 76 -2.04 -10.77 -3.75
C VAL A 76 -1.97 -10.07 -5.10
N LEU A 77 -2.99 -9.30 -5.47
CA LEU A 77 -2.97 -8.52 -6.71
C LEU A 77 -1.83 -7.51 -6.75
N PHE A 78 -1.62 -6.73 -5.70
CA PHE A 78 -0.50 -5.78 -5.64
C PHE A 78 0.86 -6.47 -5.85
N ALA A 79 1.07 -7.66 -5.27
CA ALA A 79 2.30 -8.39 -5.48
C ALA A 79 2.41 -8.95 -6.90
N LEU A 80 1.33 -9.52 -7.46
CA LEU A 80 1.31 -10.04 -8.81
C LEU A 80 1.51 -8.94 -9.86
N GLU A 81 0.92 -7.75 -9.66
CA GLU A 81 1.16 -6.57 -10.49
C GLU A 81 2.62 -6.10 -10.39
N THR A 82 3.18 -6.05 -9.17
CA THR A 82 4.57 -5.68 -8.94
C THR A 82 5.52 -6.53 -9.78
N ILE A 83 5.27 -7.84 -9.90
CA ILE A 83 6.13 -8.78 -10.62
C ILE A 83 5.69 -9.05 -12.07
N ASN A 84 4.71 -8.31 -12.61
CA ASN A 84 4.13 -8.51 -13.93
C ASN A 84 3.65 -9.95 -14.20
N SER A 85 3.01 -10.56 -13.21
CA SER A 85 2.59 -11.96 -13.29
C SER A 85 1.44 -12.18 -14.26
N GLN A 86 1.47 -13.28 -15.01
CA GLN A 86 0.36 -13.72 -15.86
C GLN A 86 -0.92 -14.10 -15.09
N TYR A 87 -0.86 -14.22 -13.77
CA TYR A 87 -1.98 -14.66 -12.93
C TYR A 87 -2.82 -13.51 -12.35
N VAL A 88 -2.53 -12.27 -12.68
CA VAL A 88 -3.29 -11.09 -12.25
C VAL A 88 -4.77 -11.27 -12.51
N ASP A 89 -5.15 -11.59 -13.75
CA ASP A 89 -6.56 -11.77 -14.12
C ASP A 89 -7.27 -12.88 -13.35
N LYS A 90 -6.56 -13.95 -13.00
CA LYS A 90 -7.14 -15.06 -12.22
C LYS A 90 -7.58 -14.58 -10.84
N ILE A 91 -6.75 -13.81 -10.16
CA ILE A 91 -7.06 -13.29 -8.82
C ILE A 91 -8.07 -12.14 -8.87
N ALA A 92 -7.96 -11.23 -9.84
CA ALA A 92 -8.93 -10.15 -10.01
C ALA A 92 -10.36 -10.69 -10.24
N ASN A 93 -10.52 -11.64 -11.16
CA ASN A 93 -11.81 -12.28 -11.42
C ASN A 93 -12.35 -13.03 -10.21
N ARG A 94 -11.47 -13.75 -9.47
CA ARG A 94 -11.85 -14.42 -8.22
C ARG A 94 -12.33 -13.40 -7.19
N MET A 95 -11.57 -12.34 -6.92
CA MET A 95 -11.93 -11.32 -5.95
C MET A 95 -13.31 -10.70 -6.28
N ILE A 96 -13.58 -10.41 -7.54
CA ILE A 96 -14.87 -9.88 -7.99
C ILE A 96 -15.98 -10.91 -7.77
N SER A 97 -15.78 -12.15 -8.24
CA SER A 97 -16.86 -13.17 -8.23
C SER A 97 -17.21 -13.69 -6.85
N THR A 98 -16.27 -13.66 -5.90
CA THR A 98 -16.46 -14.24 -4.55
C THR A 98 -16.63 -13.19 -3.46
N ASN A 99 -16.10 -11.99 -3.65
CA ASN A 99 -16.01 -10.99 -2.59
C ASN A 99 -16.68 -9.64 -2.90
N GLN A 100 -17.13 -9.37 -4.12
CA GLN A 100 -17.93 -8.18 -4.38
C GLN A 100 -19.40 -8.48 -4.13
N ASP A 101 -20.03 -7.76 -3.20
CA ASP A 101 -21.43 -7.95 -2.89
C ASP A 101 -22.36 -7.28 -3.93
N VAL A 102 -23.67 -7.50 -3.78
CA VAL A 102 -24.68 -6.95 -4.71
C VAL A 102 -24.77 -5.41 -4.67
N GLN A 103 -24.32 -4.76 -3.59
CA GLN A 103 -24.25 -3.31 -3.45
C GLN A 103 -22.94 -2.72 -4.00
N GLY A 104 -22.00 -3.58 -4.37
CA GLY A 104 -20.72 -3.22 -4.95
C GLY A 104 -19.55 -3.16 -3.97
N GLY A 105 -19.80 -3.23 -2.66
CA GLY A 105 -18.75 -3.25 -1.64
C GLY A 105 -17.97 -4.56 -1.64
N PHE A 106 -16.69 -4.51 -1.30
CA PHE A 106 -15.87 -5.71 -1.18
C PHE A 106 -15.91 -6.25 0.25
N ILE A 107 -16.11 -7.58 0.36
CA ILE A 107 -16.35 -8.27 1.61
C ILE A 107 -15.03 -8.56 2.33
N SER A 108 -14.97 -8.19 3.61
CA SER A 108 -13.97 -8.65 4.56
C SER A 108 -14.69 -8.95 5.88
N TRP A 109 -14.24 -9.99 6.58
CA TRP A 109 -14.88 -10.44 7.83
C TRP A 109 -16.40 -10.66 7.72
N GLY A 110 -16.85 -11.16 6.56
CA GLY A 110 -18.24 -11.56 6.31
C GLY A 110 -19.20 -10.42 5.94
N SER A 111 -18.73 -9.19 5.77
CA SER A 111 -19.54 -8.05 5.33
C SER A 111 -18.78 -7.08 4.44
N PRO A 112 -19.48 -6.27 3.61
CA PRO A 112 -18.84 -5.21 2.86
C PRO A 112 -18.08 -4.25 3.78
N ASN A 113 -16.81 -4.01 3.47
CA ASN A 113 -15.90 -3.20 4.26
C ASN A 113 -15.37 -2.02 3.46
N THR A 114 -15.42 -0.84 4.02
CA THR A 114 -15.06 0.42 3.34
C THR A 114 -13.57 0.49 3.02
N ASP A 115 -12.70 0.09 3.97
CA ASP A 115 -11.24 0.10 3.81
C ASP A 115 -10.80 -0.84 2.70
N VAL A 116 -11.30 -2.08 2.78
CA VAL A 116 -10.99 -3.14 1.81
C VAL A 116 -11.58 -2.81 0.43
N THR A 117 -12.72 -2.13 0.37
CA THR A 117 -13.28 -1.65 -0.89
C THR A 117 -12.35 -0.61 -1.55
N GLY A 118 -11.74 0.28 -0.76
CA GLY A 118 -10.71 1.19 -1.25
C GLY A 118 -9.51 0.46 -1.84
N TRP A 119 -8.95 -0.51 -1.14
CA TRP A 119 -7.85 -1.34 -1.64
C TRP A 119 -8.22 -2.15 -2.88
N ALA A 120 -9.45 -2.70 -2.94
CA ALA A 120 -9.90 -3.44 -4.11
C ALA A 120 -10.03 -2.54 -5.35
N ILE A 121 -10.49 -1.29 -5.19
CA ILE A 121 -10.50 -0.31 -6.29
C ILE A 121 -9.08 -0.05 -6.77
N GLU A 122 -8.10 0.20 -5.89
CA GLU A 122 -6.71 0.38 -6.28
C GLU A 122 -6.18 -0.85 -7.02
N ALA A 123 -6.32 -2.04 -6.44
CA ALA A 123 -5.81 -3.28 -7.01
C ALA A 123 -6.41 -3.59 -8.40
N LEU A 124 -7.73 -3.44 -8.57
CA LEU A 124 -8.39 -3.66 -9.87
C LEU A 124 -8.02 -2.59 -10.90
N THR A 125 -7.82 -1.35 -10.46
CA THR A 125 -7.37 -0.26 -11.34
C THR A 125 -5.98 -0.54 -11.88
N LEU A 126 -5.06 -0.98 -11.03
CA LEU A 126 -3.69 -1.34 -11.42
C LEU A 126 -3.69 -2.58 -12.34
N ALA A 127 -4.50 -3.58 -12.02
CA ALA A 127 -4.61 -4.79 -12.80
C ALA A 127 -5.07 -4.51 -14.25
N ASN A 128 -6.17 -3.84 -14.42
CA ASN A 128 -6.63 -3.31 -15.71
C ASN A 128 -7.89 -2.47 -15.50
N LYS A 129 -7.73 -1.16 -15.43
CA LYS A 129 -8.83 -0.21 -15.20
C LYS A 129 -10.00 -0.40 -16.17
N GLU A 130 -9.70 -0.55 -17.46
CA GLU A 130 -10.74 -0.65 -18.50
C GLU A 130 -11.52 -1.97 -18.40
N LYS A 131 -10.80 -3.07 -18.21
CA LYS A 131 -11.39 -4.41 -18.11
C LYS A 131 -12.30 -4.56 -16.90
N TYR A 132 -11.89 -3.98 -15.76
CA TYR A 132 -12.60 -4.12 -14.48
C TYR A 132 -13.46 -2.90 -14.13
N ASN A 133 -13.65 -1.97 -15.07
CA ASN A 133 -14.34 -0.70 -14.85
C ASN A 133 -15.73 -0.86 -14.23
N ASP A 134 -16.52 -1.81 -14.68
CA ASP A 134 -17.88 -2.03 -14.14
C ASP A 134 -17.85 -2.42 -12.66
N SER A 135 -16.92 -3.26 -12.26
CA SER A 135 -16.72 -3.66 -10.86
C SER A 135 -16.22 -2.47 -10.01
N ILE A 136 -15.25 -1.71 -10.55
CA ILE A 136 -14.73 -0.51 -9.90
C ILE A 136 -15.82 0.53 -9.69
N LEU A 137 -16.65 0.82 -10.70
CA LEU A 137 -17.74 1.78 -10.59
C LEU A 137 -18.81 1.36 -9.56
N LYS A 138 -19.12 0.06 -9.46
CA LYS A 138 -19.99 -0.46 -8.39
C LYS A 138 -19.38 -0.24 -7.01
N ALA A 139 -18.07 -0.48 -6.87
CA ALA A 139 -17.35 -0.24 -5.62
C ALA A 139 -17.34 1.25 -5.23
N ILE A 140 -17.13 2.14 -6.19
CA ILE A 140 -17.23 3.60 -5.99
C ILE A 140 -18.65 4.00 -5.59
N ALA A 141 -19.67 3.42 -6.22
CA ALA A 141 -21.07 3.66 -5.85
C ALA A 141 -21.37 3.20 -4.41
N TYR A 142 -20.81 2.06 -3.99
CA TYR A 142 -20.88 1.63 -2.59
C TYR A 142 -20.20 2.64 -1.66
N LEU A 143 -18.97 3.07 -1.95
CA LEU A 143 -18.27 4.08 -1.13
C LEU A 143 -19.08 5.36 -0.99
N LYS A 144 -19.76 5.79 -2.04
CA LYS A 144 -20.67 6.94 -1.98
C LYS A 144 -21.73 6.79 -0.89
N THR A 145 -22.28 5.58 -0.68
CA THR A 145 -23.27 5.32 0.35
C THR A 145 -22.69 5.28 1.76
N GLN A 146 -21.39 5.15 1.89
CA GLN A 146 -20.67 5.07 3.17
C GLN A 146 -20.08 6.42 3.60
N GLN A 147 -20.16 7.45 2.78
CA GLN A 147 -19.62 8.76 3.11
C GLN A 147 -20.55 9.53 4.05
N ASN A 148 -20.00 10.10 5.11
CA ASN A 148 -20.68 10.98 6.05
C ASN A 148 -20.62 12.44 5.58
N LYS A 149 -21.41 13.33 6.22
CA LYS A 149 -21.54 14.72 5.80
C LYS A 149 -20.26 15.56 5.85
N ASP A 150 -19.26 15.12 6.62
CA ASP A 150 -17.97 15.80 6.74
C ASP A 150 -16.90 15.25 5.77
N ALA A 151 -17.36 14.60 4.70
CA ALA A 151 -16.55 13.94 3.67
C ALA A 151 -15.67 12.77 4.17
N ASP A 152 -15.86 12.34 5.41
CA ASP A 152 -15.29 11.12 5.97
C ASP A 152 -16.11 9.89 5.57
N TYR A 153 -15.56 8.72 5.85
CA TYR A 153 -16.23 7.46 5.56
C TYR A 153 -16.53 6.69 6.85
N LYS A 154 -17.57 5.92 6.82
CA LYS A 154 -18.24 5.08 7.83
C LYS A 154 -17.68 5.12 9.27
N TYR A 155 -16.40 4.89 9.46
CA TYR A 155 -15.77 4.79 10.78
C TYR A 155 -15.20 6.11 11.31
N SER A 156 -15.25 7.18 10.50
CA SER A 156 -14.79 8.53 10.88
C SER A 156 -13.37 8.50 11.50
N ASN A 157 -12.41 7.91 10.78
CA ASN A 157 -11.02 7.83 11.20
C ASN A 157 -10.05 7.98 10.02
N GLY A 158 -8.77 8.24 10.31
CA GLY A 158 -7.74 8.45 9.30
C GLY A 158 -7.38 7.20 8.49
N ASP A 159 -7.54 5.99 9.08
CA ASP A 159 -7.20 4.73 8.42
C ASP A 159 -8.16 4.44 7.28
N THR A 160 -9.46 4.43 7.57
CA THR A 160 -10.52 4.25 6.55
C THR A 160 -10.41 5.30 5.46
N GLN A 161 -10.21 6.56 5.85
CA GLN A 161 -10.04 7.67 4.91
C GLN A 161 -8.86 7.43 3.96
N SER A 162 -7.74 6.98 4.49
CA SER A 162 -6.54 6.68 3.71
C SER A 162 -6.78 5.58 2.69
N CYS A 163 -7.36 4.47 3.11
CA CYS A 163 -7.64 3.32 2.23
C CYS A 163 -8.57 3.70 1.08
N VAL A 164 -9.61 4.47 1.37
CA VAL A 164 -10.56 4.94 0.35
C VAL A 164 -9.88 5.91 -0.63
N LEU A 165 -9.12 6.88 -0.11
CA LEU A 165 -8.42 7.85 -0.96
C LEU A 165 -7.39 7.19 -1.87
N GLU A 166 -6.66 6.18 -1.41
CA GLU A 166 -5.73 5.42 -2.26
C GLU A 166 -6.44 4.82 -3.47
N GLY A 167 -7.57 4.15 -3.25
CA GLY A 167 -8.37 3.57 -4.32
C GLY A 167 -8.92 4.62 -5.29
N LEU A 168 -9.54 5.67 -4.77
CA LEU A 168 -10.11 6.73 -5.60
C LEU A 168 -9.04 7.49 -6.39
N MET A 169 -7.88 7.78 -5.79
CA MET A 169 -6.77 8.46 -6.47
C MET A 169 -6.10 7.55 -7.52
N ALA A 170 -6.02 6.26 -7.30
CA ALA A 170 -5.55 5.33 -8.31
C ALA A 170 -6.48 5.33 -9.53
N TYR A 171 -7.79 5.37 -9.29
CA TYR A 171 -8.79 5.38 -10.36
C TYR A 171 -8.92 6.74 -11.07
N ASP A 172 -9.08 7.82 -10.32
CA ASP A 172 -9.32 9.18 -10.85
C ASP A 172 -8.77 10.24 -9.87
N LYS A 173 -7.47 10.43 -9.89
CA LYS A 173 -6.79 11.39 -9.03
C LYS A 173 -7.30 12.82 -9.23
N ASP A 174 -7.46 13.23 -10.49
CA ASP A 174 -7.87 14.59 -10.82
C ASP A 174 -9.31 14.85 -10.35
N GLY A 175 -10.18 13.86 -10.45
CA GLY A 175 -11.54 13.93 -9.91
C GLY A 175 -11.57 14.03 -8.38
N VAL A 176 -10.67 13.34 -7.66
CA VAL A 176 -10.54 13.50 -6.21
C VAL A 176 -10.12 14.92 -5.85
N ILE A 177 -9.11 15.46 -6.54
CA ILE A 177 -8.63 16.84 -6.33
C ILE A 177 -9.72 17.88 -6.67
N ALA A 178 -10.51 17.63 -7.71
CA ALA A 178 -11.60 18.49 -8.14
C ALA A 178 -12.85 18.40 -7.25
N GLY A 179 -12.87 17.53 -6.22
CA GLY A 179 -14.01 17.36 -5.33
C GLY A 179 -15.16 16.52 -5.87
N ASN A 180 -14.96 15.78 -6.99
CA ASN A 180 -15.99 14.94 -7.60
C ASN A 180 -16.45 13.79 -6.70
N TYR A 181 -15.69 13.50 -5.65
CA TYR A 181 -15.94 12.44 -4.66
C TYR A 181 -16.42 12.97 -3.31
N ASN A 182 -16.86 14.24 -3.24
CA ASN A 182 -17.53 14.83 -2.07
C ASN A 182 -19.05 14.54 -2.14
N TYR A 183 -19.41 13.32 -1.95
CA TYR A 183 -20.81 12.86 -2.16
C TYR A 183 -21.79 13.39 -1.12
N ALA A 184 -21.31 13.64 0.09
CA ALA A 184 -22.15 14.12 1.20
C ALA A 184 -22.42 15.63 1.12
N ASP A 185 -21.56 16.38 0.43
CA ASP A 185 -21.75 17.81 0.21
C ASP A 185 -22.33 18.08 -1.17
N VAL A 186 -23.65 18.23 -1.25
CA VAL A 186 -24.36 18.52 -2.51
C VAL A 186 -23.96 19.85 -3.15
N ASN A 187 -23.32 20.75 -2.38
CA ASN A 187 -22.80 22.03 -2.88
C ASN A 187 -21.34 21.96 -3.26
N GLN A 188 -20.71 20.80 -3.11
CA GLN A 188 -19.29 20.58 -3.40
C GLN A 188 -18.38 21.62 -2.74
N ASN A 189 -18.60 21.88 -1.45
CA ASN A 189 -17.76 22.79 -0.69
C ASN A 189 -16.35 22.18 -0.59
N ILE A 190 -15.38 22.83 -1.21
CA ILE A 190 -13.98 22.37 -1.27
C ILE A 190 -13.32 22.34 0.11
N ASP A 191 -13.83 23.10 1.08
CA ASP A 191 -13.34 23.10 2.46
C ASP A 191 -13.71 21.82 3.23
N ASN A 192 -14.51 20.94 2.62
CA ASN A 192 -15.02 19.71 3.23
C ASN A 192 -14.82 18.51 2.28
N ASN A 193 -13.61 18.32 1.80
CA ASN A 193 -13.27 17.23 0.91
C ASN A 193 -12.56 16.06 1.63
N PRO A 194 -12.54 14.86 1.04
CA PRO A 194 -11.93 13.70 1.68
C PRO A 194 -10.45 13.84 2.02
N ILE A 195 -9.69 14.68 1.30
CA ILE A 195 -8.26 14.94 1.58
C ILE A 195 -8.13 15.82 2.83
N ASP A 196 -8.93 16.89 2.94
CA ASP A 196 -8.91 17.77 4.11
C ASP A 196 -9.32 17.01 5.37
N TYR A 197 -10.30 16.11 5.26
CA TYR A 197 -10.65 15.23 6.36
C TYR A 197 -9.49 14.32 6.76
N LEU A 198 -8.76 13.73 5.81
CA LEU A 198 -7.56 12.95 6.12
C LEU A 198 -6.52 13.81 6.85
N LEU A 199 -6.27 15.03 6.36
CA LEU A 199 -5.30 15.94 6.97
C LEU A 199 -5.70 16.38 8.38
N SER A 200 -6.98 16.39 8.73
CA SER A 200 -7.48 16.67 10.08
C SER A 200 -7.05 15.65 11.14
N TRP A 201 -6.57 14.49 10.70
CA TRP A 201 -5.98 13.45 11.56
C TRP A 201 -4.46 13.57 11.72
N MET A 202 -3.85 14.63 11.17
CA MET A 202 -2.42 14.90 11.36
C MET A 202 -2.18 15.82 12.56
N GLU A 203 -1.29 15.40 13.46
CA GLU A 203 -0.77 16.20 14.57
C GLU A 203 0.74 16.06 14.65
N ASN A 204 1.49 17.14 14.76
CA ASN A 204 2.96 17.15 14.90
C ASN A 204 3.72 16.31 13.85
N GLY A 205 3.18 16.20 12.61
CA GLY A 205 3.83 15.49 11.50
C GLY A 205 3.59 13.99 11.44
N TYR A 206 2.71 13.46 12.27
CA TYR A 206 2.24 12.06 12.23
C TYR A 206 0.72 11.99 12.28
N PHE A 207 0.17 10.83 11.96
CA PHE A 207 -1.27 10.59 12.08
C PHE A 207 -1.63 10.02 13.44
N VAL A 208 -2.75 10.46 13.95
CA VAL A 208 -3.32 10.05 15.24
C VAL A 208 -4.55 9.18 15.02
N ALA A 209 -4.90 8.40 16.03
CA ALA A 209 -6.15 7.67 16.11
C ALA A 209 -6.86 7.96 17.43
N ASP A 210 -8.17 7.77 17.48
CA ASP A 210 -8.93 7.85 18.72
C ASP A 210 -8.43 6.81 19.72
N GLU A 211 -8.30 7.22 20.97
CA GLU A 211 -8.06 6.29 22.06
C GLU A 211 -9.36 5.58 22.46
N TRP A 212 -9.30 4.26 22.49
CA TRP A 212 -10.40 3.41 22.93
C TRP A 212 -10.01 2.65 24.18
N LEU A 213 -10.87 2.65 25.20
CA LEU A 213 -10.69 1.86 26.40
C LEU A 213 -11.84 0.86 26.57
N PRO A 214 -11.59 -0.32 27.19
CA PRO A 214 -12.63 -1.27 27.53
C PRO A 214 -13.69 -0.63 28.44
N ASP A 215 -14.96 -0.91 28.19
CA ASP A 215 -16.08 -0.41 29.01
C ASP A 215 -16.38 -1.30 30.23
N GLY A 216 -15.66 -2.41 30.39
CA GLY A 216 -15.82 -3.37 31.49
C GLY A 216 -16.97 -4.36 31.32
N VAL A 217 -17.74 -4.28 30.22
CA VAL A 217 -18.86 -5.17 29.92
C VAL A 217 -18.72 -5.88 28.56
N GLY A 218 -17.52 -5.84 27.99
CA GLY A 218 -17.17 -6.52 26.74
C GLY A 218 -17.21 -5.64 25.50
N GLY A 219 -17.41 -4.34 25.65
CA GLY A 219 -17.29 -3.32 24.62
C GLY A 219 -16.12 -2.35 24.84
N TYR A 220 -16.10 -1.30 24.03
CA TYR A 220 -15.10 -0.23 24.09
C TYR A 220 -15.79 1.13 23.94
N TYR A 221 -15.23 2.16 24.56
CA TYR A 221 -15.66 3.54 24.41
C TYR A 221 -14.50 4.45 24.00
N LYS A 222 -14.79 5.51 23.24
CA LYS A 222 -13.83 6.56 22.91
C LYS A 222 -13.61 7.46 24.14
N THR A 223 -12.35 7.70 24.49
CA THR A 223 -12.01 8.61 25.61
C THR A 223 -12.10 10.08 25.23
N GLY A 224 -12.17 10.40 23.93
CA GLY A 224 -12.05 11.75 23.40
C GLY A 224 -10.61 12.22 23.21
N ARG A 225 -9.62 11.41 23.56
CA ARG A 225 -8.20 11.69 23.26
C ARG A 225 -7.80 11.07 21.94
N LYS A 226 -6.90 11.75 21.23
CA LYS A 226 -6.21 11.21 20.06
C LYS A 226 -4.76 10.90 20.44
N LEU A 227 -4.27 9.76 20.01
CA LEU A 227 -2.92 9.30 20.29
C LEU A 227 -2.18 9.00 18.99
N PHE A 228 -0.85 9.16 19.02
CA PHE A 228 0.01 8.65 17.95
C PHE A 228 -0.36 7.19 17.64
N ASN A 229 -0.52 6.89 16.36
CA ASN A 229 -0.82 5.55 15.91
C ASN A 229 0.06 5.19 14.71
N VAL A 230 0.82 4.11 14.83
CA VAL A 230 1.74 3.66 13.78
C VAL A 230 1.00 3.26 12.51
N MET A 231 -0.14 2.54 12.66
CA MET A 231 -0.94 2.11 11.51
C MET A 231 -1.53 3.33 10.79
N SER A 232 -2.16 4.26 11.51
CA SER A 232 -2.72 5.48 10.94
C SER A 232 -1.64 6.33 10.28
N THR A 233 -0.44 6.41 10.87
CA THR A 233 0.70 7.13 10.28
C THR A 233 1.17 6.46 8.99
N TYR A 234 1.25 5.14 8.97
CA TYR A 234 1.59 4.40 7.75
C TYR A 234 0.54 4.59 6.64
N GLN A 235 -0.73 4.39 6.96
CA GLN A 235 -1.83 4.52 6.01
C GLN A 235 -1.93 5.95 5.47
N GLY A 236 -1.92 6.95 6.36
CA GLY A 236 -1.98 8.35 5.98
C GLY A 236 -0.80 8.80 5.14
N ALA A 237 0.42 8.40 5.51
CA ALA A 237 1.62 8.70 4.74
C ALA A 237 1.60 8.06 3.35
N LYS A 238 1.13 6.81 3.24
CA LYS A 238 0.95 6.10 1.97
C LYS A 238 -0.06 6.82 1.08
N SER A 239 -1.21 7.23 1.65
CA SER A 239 -2.25 7.96 0.93
C SER A 239 -1.76 9.33 0.43
N LEU A 240 -1.06 10.11 1.26
CA LEU A 240 -0.43 11.38 0.83
C LEU A 240 0.68 11.16 -0.20
N GLY A 241 1.42 10.04 -0.10
CA GLY A 241 2.39 9.61 -1.10
C GLY A 241 1.72 9.35 -2.45
N THR A 242 0.58 8.65 -2.44
CA THR A 242 -0.24 8.40 -3.64
C THR A 242 -0.78 9.70 -4.22
N TYR A 243 -1.22 10.64 -3.39
CA TYR A 243 -1.62 11.97 -3.83
C TYR A 243 -0.49 12.70 -4.56
N LYS A 244 0.73 12.65 -4.05
CA LYS A 244 1.88 13.36 -4.63
C LYS A 244 2.44 12.65 -5.86
N ASN A 245 2.66 11.34 -5.79
CA ASN A 245 3.52 10.59 -6.71
C ASN A 245 2.78 9.50 -7.53
N GLY A 246 1.49 9.27 -7.27
CA GLY A 246 0.74 8.13 -7.79
C GLY A 246 0.91 6.88 -6.91
N SER A 247 0.25 5.79 -7.28
CA SER A 247 0.27 4.55 -6.48
C SER A 247 1.68 4.04 -6.24
N VAL A 248 1.97 3.68 -4.99
CA VAL A 248 3.26 3.10 -4.58
C VAL A 248 3.52 1.76 -5.28
N PHE A 249 2.47 1.01 -5.63
CA PHE A 249 2.60 -0.28 -6.31
C PHE A 249 3.03 -0.15 -7.77
N LEU A 250 2.64 0.94 -8.47
CA LEU A 250 3.19 1.26 -9.79
C LEU A 250 4.68 1.57 -9.74
N LYS A 251 5.14 2.19 -8.63
CA LYS A 251 6.57 2.37 -8.44
C LYS A 251 7.26 1.04 -8.18
N ALA A 252 6.67 0.18 -7.35
CA ALA A 252 7.22 -1.16 -7.09
C ALA A 252 7.37 -1.97 -8.39
N GLN A 253 6.39 -1.93 -9.29
CA GLN A 253 6.47 -2.58 -10.60
C GLN A 253 7.64 -2.07 -11.43
N LYS A 254 7.84 -0.74 -11.51
CA LYS A 254 8.96 -0.14 -12.23
C LYS A 254 10.31 -0.51 -11.60
N ASP A 255 10.39 -0.55 -10.27
CA ASP A 255 11.60 -0.96 -9.57
C ASP A 255 11.91 -2.45 -9.84
N TYR A 256 10.89 -3.32 -9.84
CA TYR A 256 11.04 -4.73 -10.20
C TYR A 256 11.57 -4.90 -11.63
N ASP A 257 10.99 -4.20 -12.60
CA ASP A 257 11.45 -4.24 -13.98
C ASP A 257 12.92 -3.83 -14.11
N ALA A 258 13.34 -2.80 -13.41
CA ALA A 258 14.73 -2.35 -13.38
C ALA A 258 15.68 -3.39 -12.74
N ILE A 259 15.20 -4.10 -11.71
CA ILE A 259 15.97 -5.14 -11.01
C ILE A 259 16.16 -6.38 -11.89
N VAL A 260 15.11 -6.83 -12.59
CA VAL A 260 15.16 -8.07 -13.38
C VAL A 260 15.67 -7.86 -14.81
N ASN A 261 15.53 -6.64 -15.33
CA ASN A 261 15.97 -6.24 -16.66
C ASN A 261 16.90 -5.01 -16.60
N PRO A 262 18.07 -5.10 -15.94
CA PRO A 262 18.96 -3.96 -15.84
C PRO A 262 19.40 -3.49 -17.23
N VAL A 263 19.20 -2.20 -17.51
CA VAL A 263 19.69 -1.58 -18.74
C VAL A 263 21.20 -1.72 -18.75
N LYS A 264 21.75 -2.44 -19.73
CA LYS A 264 23.19 -2.46 -19.94
C LYS A 264 23.61 -1.05 -20.37
N GLU A 265 24.30 -0.34 -19.50
CA GLU A 265 24.94 0.91 -19.90
C GLU A 265 25.90 0.57 -21.07
N GLU A 266 25.63 1.14 -22.24
CA GLU A 266 26.64 1.11 -23.32
C GLU A 266 27.89 1.78 -22.77
N PRO A 267 29.09 1.16 -22.97
CA PRO A 267 30.32 1.77 -22.52
C PRO A 267 30.42 3.15 -23.16
N LYS A 268 30.45 4.20 -22.33
CA LYS A 268 30.73 5.55 -22.78
C LYS A 268 32.02 5.51 -23.61
N GLN A 269 31.88 5.75 -24.90
CA GLN A 269 33.02 5.91 -25.78
C GLN A 269 33.83 7.10 -25.23
N GLU A 270 34.99 6.82 -24.62
CA GLU A 270 35.93 7.87 -24.25
C GLU A 270 36.35 8.61 -25.51
N SER A 271 35.73 9.76 -25.70
CA SER A 271 36.17 10.74 -26.67
C SER A 271 37.51 11.30 -26.18
N THR A 272 38.60 10.74 -26.69
CA THR A 272 39.95 11.33 -26.57
C THR A 272 40.00 12.61 -27.35
N THR A 273 39.65 13.72 -26.71
CA THR A 273 39.98 15.06 -27.19
C THR A 273 40.93 15.70 -26.18
N THR A 274 42.21 15.70 -26.53
CA THR A 274 43.23 16.48 -25.86
C THR A 274 43.02 17.96 -26.13
N ALA A 275 42.84 18.78 -25.08
CA ALA A 275 43.36 20.15 -24.91
C ALA A 275 42.57 20.93 -23.86
N PRO A 276 43.06 22.09 -23.36
CA PRO A 276 44.07 22.19 -22.32
C PRO A 276 43.46 22.70 -20.98
N VAL A 277 44.23 22.52 -19.92
CA VAL A 277 44.01 23.00 -18.56
C VAL A 277 43.57 24.48 -18.49
N GLN A 278 42.40 24.74 -17.94
CA GLN A 278 42.13 26.00 -17.24
C GLN A 278 41.38 25.74 -15.91
N THR A 279 41.93 26.40 -14.92
CA THR A 279 41.65 26.38 -13.50
C THR A 279 40.25 26.86 -13.09
N ASN A 280 39.70 26.16 -12.09
CA ASN A 280 38.83 26.64 -11.01
C ASN A 280 37.52 27.35 -11.35
N LYS A 281 36.42 26.60 -11.14
CA LYS A 281 35.34 27.02 -10.20
C LYS A 281 34.48 25.81 -9.84
N LYS A 282 34.42 25.51 -8.55
CA LYS A 282 33.47 24.57 -7.96
C LYS A 282 32.06 24.96 -8.39
N ALA A 283 31.44 24.19 -9.28
CA ALA A 283 29.98 24.24 -9.45
C ALA A 283 29.37 23.47 -8.27
N GLN A 284 28.70 24.18 -7.38
CA GLN A 284 27.77 23.58 -6.44
C GLN A 284 26.66 22.92 -7.23
N SER A 285 26.60 21.59 -7.18
CA SER A 285 25.42 20.86 -7.64
C SER A 285 24.25 21.28 -6.76
N VAL A 286 23.23 21.84 -7.37
CA VAL A 286 21.93 22.05 -6.74
C VAL A 286 21.37 20.67 -6.45
N LYS A 287 21.43 20.22 -5.18
CA LYS A 287 20.68 19.08 -4.70
C LYS A 287 19.21 19.46 -4.79
N THR A 288 18.51 18.94 -5.78
CA THR A 288 17.05 18.93 -5.78
C THR A 288 16.65 17.96 -4.66
N GLY A 289 16.07 18.52 -3.57
CA GLY A 289 15.80 17.81 -2.34
C GLY A 289 14.57 16.90 -2.40
N ASP A 290 14.60 15.82 -3.18
CA ASP A 290 13.46 14.91 -3.30
C ASP A 290 13.76 13.44 -2.98
N GLU A 291 15.03 13.05 -2.77
CA GLU A 291 15.38 11.67 -2.45
C GLU A 291 15.10 11.29 -0.99
N THR A 292 15.05 12.25 -0.08
CA THR A 292 14.89 12.00 1.36
C THR A 292 13.47 11.56 1.72
N ASN A 293 12.44 11.96 0.97
CA ASN A 293 11.06 11.65 1.27
C ASN A 293 10.65 10.23 0.85
N VAL A 294 11.21 9.69 -0.22
CA VAL A 294 10.90 8.33 -0.71
C VAL A 294 11.39 7.27 0.28
N VAL A 295 12.57 7.46 0.86
CA VAL A 295 13.14 6.55 1.87
C VAL A 295 12.27 6.53 3.14
N VAL A 296 11.71 7.66 3.56
CA VAL A 296 10.80 7.74 4.72
C VAL A 296 9.50 6.96 4.46
N TYR A 297 8.91 7.07 3.26
CA TYR A 297 7.68 6.34 2.92
C TYR A 297 7.92 4.83 2.78
N ILE A 298 9.06 4.43 2.23
CA ILE A 298 9.47 3.03 2.13
C ILE A 298 9.71 2.46 3.53
N SER A 299 10.41 3.18 4.41
CA SER A 299 10.67 2.72 5.77
C SER A 299 9.39 2.56 6.59
N LEU A 300 8.39 3.44 6.41
CA LEU A 300 7.09 3.33 7.07
C LEU A 300 6.27 2.13 6.56
N SER A 301 6.30 1.85 5.25
CA SER A 301 5.63 0.69 4.64
C SER A 301 6.23 -0.63 5.11
N VAL A 302 7.54 -0.67 5.21
CA VAL A 302 8.34 -1.81 5.65
C VAL A 302 8.23 -1.99 7.17
N MET A 303 8.17 -0.91 7.97
CA MET A 303 7.99 -0.98 9.42
C MET A 303 6.67 -1.63 9.83
N SER A 304 5.57 -1.41 9.10
CA SER A 304 4.28 -2.03 9.45
C SER A 304 4.29 -3.54 9.25
N ALA A 305 4.96 -4.05 8.23
CA ALA A 305 5.12 -5.49 8.01
C ALA A 305 6.07 -6.11 9.05
N GLY A 306 7.16 -5.44 9.38
CA GLY A 306 8.12 -5.88 10.40
C GLY A 306 7.55 -5.85 11.82
N LEU A 307 6.79 -4.79 12.17
CA LEU A 307 6.15 -4.67 13.47
C LEU A 307 5.12 -5.79 13.71
N PHE A 308 4.35 -6.17 12.69
CA PHE A 308 3.41 -7.28 12.79
C PHE A 308 4.13 -8.61 13.08
N LEU A 309 5.27 -8.87 12.44
CA LEU A 309 6.06 -10.08 12.68
C LEU A 309 6.70 -10.09 14.08
N VAL A 310 7.16 -8.95 14.57
CA VAL A 310 7.74 -8.82 15.92
C VAL A 310 6.66 -8.96 16.99
N LEU A 311 5.52 -8.29 16.85
CA LEU A 311 4.41 -8.37 17.80
C LEU A 311 3.79 -9.79 17.83
N LYS A 312 3.71 -10.49 16.68
CA LYS A 312 3.30 -11.89 16.63
C LYS A 312 4.27 -12.80 17.40
N LYS A 313 5.59 -12.60 17.23
CA LYS A 313 6.62 -13.39 17.91
C LYS A 313 6.66 -13.10 19.43
N GLU A 314 6.38 -11.87 19.85
CA GLU A 314 6.25 -11.53 21.28
C GLU A 314 4.96 -12.09 21.89
N TYR A 315 3.85 -12.04 21.17
CA TYR A 315 2.59 -12.66 21.59
C TYR A 315 2.72 -14.19 21.75
N GLU A 316 3.36 -14.88 20.80
CA GLU A 316 3.64 -16.32 20.87
C GLU A 316 4.65 -16.70 21.98
N ARG A 317 5.46 -15.75 22.46
CA ARG A 317 6.36 -15.96 23.59
C ARG A 317 5.72 -15.70 24.97
N ALA A 318 4.64 -14.94 24.97
CA ALA A 318 3.93 -14.54 26.19
C ALA A 318 2.77 -15.48 26.54
N HIS A 319 2.40 -16.40 25.63
CA HIS A 319 1.36 -17.41 25.77
C HIS A 319 1.90 -18.79 25.39
#